data_aa60013b8f9049e79e3df8f51841b623
#
_entry.id   aa60013b8f9049e79e3df8f51841b623
#
_cell.length_a   1.000
_cell.length_b   1.000
_cell.length_c   1.000
_cell.angle_alpha   90.00
_cell.angle_beta   90.00
_cell.angle_gamma   90.00
#
_symmetry.space_group_name_H-M   'P 1'
#
loop_
_entity.id
_entity.type
_entity.pdbx_description
1 polymer ?
#
loop_
_entity_poly.entity_id
_entity_poly.type
_entity_poly.pdbx_seq_one_letter_code
_entity_poly.pdbx_strand_id
1 'polypeptide(L)'
;ALRLDAVHELKDDTPDRDGGLHLLAELSEATAALAERLERPLDLIAESDLNDATMVTPVADGGLGMSAQWADDVHHALHVALTGETQGYYADFADPEALTKTLTRAFFHDGSFSTFRGEEWGAPVDPATVSGHRFVAYLQTHDQVGNRATGDRIGASITPGQQAAGAALYLLSAFTPMVFMGEEWGASTPWQYFTDFRDPEMGRAVSEGRRAEFAEHGWTSGEVPDPQDESTRDASV
;
A
#
# COMPACT_ATOMS: atom_id res chain seq x y z
N ALA A 1 -10.12 -12.60 4.87
CA ALA A 1 -8.83 -11.98 5.17
C ALA A 1 -9.02 -10.72 6.02
N LEU A 2 -8.05 -10.40 6.84
CA LEU A 2 -7.94 -9.16 7.60
C LEU A 2 -6.64 -8.47 7.21
N ARG A 3 -6.70 -7.21 6.75
CA ARG A 3 -5.53 -6.38 6.54
C ARG A 3 -5.17 -5.68 7.85
N LEU A 4 -3.92 -5.72 8.19
CA LEU A 4 -3.33 -5.00 9.32
C LEU A 4 -2.56 -3.79 8.77
N ASP A 5 -2.95 -2.61 9.21
CA ASP A 5 -2.44 -1.31 8.79
C ASP A 5 -1.11 -1.00 9.46
N ALA A 6 -0.17 -0.43 8.70
CA ALA A 6 1.11 0.11 9.19
C ALA A 6 1.83 -0.80 10.21
N VAL A 7 1.89 -2.11 9.94
CA VAL A 7 2.43 -3.08 10.91
C VAL A 7 3.90 -2.85 11.27
N HIS A 8 4.64 -2.16 10.42
CA HIS A 8 6.03 -1.76 10.68
C HIS A 8 6.17 -0.74 11.83
N GLU A 9 5.08 -0.06 12.20
CA GLU A 9 5.03 0.85 13.34
C GLU A 9 4.70 0.13 14.67
N LEU A 10 4.32 -1.14 14.63
CA LEU A 10 4.11 -1.94 15.83
C LEU A 10 5.46 -2.36 16.41
N LYS A 11 6.04 -1.49 17.24
CA LYS A 11 7.31 -1.76 17.91
C LYS A 11 7.09 -2.73 19.07
N ASP A 12 7.73 -3.89 19.00
CA ASP A 12 7.64 -4.93 20.02
C ASP A 12 9.04 -5.41 20.41
N ASP A 13 9.43 -5.11 21.64
CA ASP A 13 10.72 -5.49 22.23
C ASP A 13 10.68 -6.83 23.01
N THR A 14 9.54 -7.51 23.00
CA THR A 14 9.34 -8.77 23.72
C THR A 14 10.35 -9.85 23.31
N PRO A 15 10.64 -10.09 22.02
CA PRO A 15 11.64 -11.06 21.62
C PRO A 15 13.03 -10.82 22.22
N ASP A 16 13.45 -9.56 22.21
CA ASP A 16 14.78 -9.15 22.68
C ASP A 16 14.90 -9.19 24.21
N ARG A 17 13.82 -8.81 24.91
CA ARG A 17 13.81 -8.70 26.37
C ARG A 17 13.54 -10.02 27.06
N ASP A 18 12.57 -10.79 26.58
CA ASP A 18 12.02 -11.95 27.27
C ASP A 18 12.18 -13.27 26.46
N GLY A 19 12.70 -13.21 25.24
CA GLY A 19 12.84 -14.35 24.32
C GLY A 19 11.51 -14.91 23.85
N GLY A 20 10.43 -14.11 23.90
CA GLY A 20 9.12 -14.45 23.40
C GLY A 20 8.97 -14.23 21.90
N LEU A 21 7.76 -14.45 21.40
CA LEU A 21 7.42 -14.13 20.02
C LEU A 21 7.04 -12.64 19.88
N HIS A 22 7.32 -12.09 18.72
CA HIS A 22 6.78 -10.79 18.33
C HIS A 22 5.24 -10.85 18.25
N LEU A 23 4.54 -9.78 18.63
CA LEU A 23 3.07 -9.70 18.61
C LEU A 23 2.45 -10.18 17.29
N LEU A 24 3.04 -9.80 16.15
CA LEU A 24 2.55 -10.21 14.84
C LEU A 24 2.72 -11.72 14.60
N ALA A 25 3.79 -12.33 15.12
CA ALA A 25 4.00 -13.77 15.04
C ALA A 25 2.99 -14.51 15.92
N GLU A 26 2.75 -14.06 17.16
CA GLU A 26 1.70 -14.62 18.03
C GLU A 26 0.32 -14.53 17.39
N LEU A 27 0.01 -13.37 16.76
CA LEU A 27 -1.26 -13.18 16.07
C LEU A 27 -1.42 -14.13 14.88
N SER A 28 -0.33 -14.38 14.14
CA SER A 28 -0.32 -15.33 13.02
C SER A 28 -0.56 -16.76 13.49
N GLU A 29 0.12 -17.20 14.54
CA GLU A 29 -0.07 -18.54 15.12
C GLU A 29 -1.48 -18.74 15.69
N ALA A 30 -1.97 -17.74 16.43
CA ALA A 30 -3.34 -17.78 16.97
C ALA A 30 -4.41 -17.81 15.86
N THR A 31 -4.18 -17.08 14.75
CA THR A 31 -5.06 -17.08 13.59
C THR A 31 -5.03 -18.41 12.87
N ALA A 32 -3.87 -19.03 12.72
CA ALA A 32 -3.72 -20.36 12.12
C ALA A 32 -4.46 -21.43 12.96
N ALA A 33 -4.26 -21.41 14.28
CA ALA A 33 -4.99 -22.32 15.19
C ALA A 33 -6.52 -22.10 15.15
N LEU A 34 -6.97 -20.86 15.01
CA LEU A 34 -8.37 -20.55 14.84
C LEU A 34 -8.93 -21.07 13.51
N ALA A 35 -8.17 -20.90 12.41
CA ALA A 35 -8.54 -21.40 11.09
C ALA A 35 -8.72 -22.92 11.08
N GLU A 36 -7.79 -23.65 11.72
CA GLU A 36 -7.86 -25.10 11.88
C GLU A 36 -9.11 -25.50 12.67
N ARG A 37 -9.36 -24.86 13.82
CA ARG A 37 -10.55 -25.15 14.65
C ARG A 37 -11.87 -24.88 13.95
N LEU A 38 -11.90 -23.87 13.07
CA LEU A 38 -13.11 -23.50 12.33
C LEU A 38 -13.23 -24.22 10.98
N GLU A 39 -12.26 -25.02 10.60
CA GLU A 39 -12.17 -25.70 9.30
C GLU A 39 -12.35 -24.72 8.12
N ARG A 40 -11.82 -23.49 8.22
CA ARG A 40 -11.90 -22.47 7.18
C ARG A 40 -10.63 -21.61 7.11
N PRO A 41 -10.21 -21.19 5.91
CA PRO A 41 -9.05 -20.33 5.79
C PRO A 41 -9.30 -18.96 6.44
N LEU A 42 -8.33 -18.51 7.20
CA LEU A 42 -8.26 -17.16 7.76
C LEU A 42 -6.89 -16.59 7.40
N ASP A 43 -6.89 -15.41 6.82
CA ASP A 43 -5.67 -14.78 6.32
C ASP A 43 -5.43 -13.45 7.01
N LEU A 44 -4.18 -13.20 7.38
CA LEU A 44 -3.67 -11.91 7.80
C LEU A 44 -2.81 -11.34 6.70
N ILE A 45 -3.11 -10.12 6.28
CA ILE A 45 -2.37 -9.40 5.24
C ILE A 45 -1.71 -8.19 5.88
N ALA A 46 -0.40 -8.11 5.82
CA ALA A 46 0.36 -6.99 6.33
C ALA A 46 0.38 -5.83 5.32
N GLU A 47 0.17 -4.63 5.80
CA GLU A 47 0.62 -3.44 5.09
C GLU A 47 1.90 -2.95 5.79
N SER A 48 2.99 -2.92 5.03
CA SER A 48 4.32 -2.55 5.52
C SER A 48 5.13 -1.97 4.38
N ASP A 49 5.80 -0.87 4.65
CA ASP A 49 6.67 -0.19 3.69
C ASP A 49 8.16 -0.56 3.83
N LEU A 50 8.49 -1.51 4.72
CA LEU A 50 9.88 -1.92 4.97
C LEU A 50 10.54 -2.65 3.80
N ASN A 51 9.79 -3.14 2.83
CA ASN A 51 10.29 -4.00 1.75
C ASN A 51 11.07 -5.21 2.29
N ASP A 52 10.50 -5.89 3.29
CA ASP A 52 11.14 -7.02 3.95
C ASP A 52 10.20 -8.24 3.95
N ALA A 53 10.67 -9.34 3.37
CA ALA A 53 9.94 -10.60 3.30
C ALA A 53 9.78 -11.31 4.66
N THR A 54 10.42 -10.83 5.73
CA THR A 54 10.24 -11.33 7.10
C THR A 54 8.77 -11.31 7.52
N MET A 55 7.99 -10.35 7.02
CA MET A 55 6.54 -10.28 7.26
C MET A 55 5.81 -11.57 6.87
N VAL A 56 6.18 -12.18 5.75
CA VAL A 56 5.51 -13.37 5.19
C VAL A 56 6.32 -14.66 5.37
N THR A 57 7.53 -14.57 5.92
CA THR A 57 8.33 -15.75 6.28
C THR A 57 7.66 -16.49 7.44
N PRO A 58 7.61 -17.84 7.41
CA PRO A 58 7.03 -18.60 8.50
C PRO A 58 7.67 -18.30 9.87
N VAL A 59 6.88 -18.34 10.94
CA VAL A 59 7.38 -18.12 12.32
C VAL A 59 8.46 -19.12 12.67
N ALA A 60 8.32 -20.39 12.24
CA ALA A 60 9.33 -21.44 12.46
C ALA A 60 10.69 -21.14 11.81
N ASP A 61 10.71 -20.29 10.78
CA ASP A 61 11.91 -19.85 10.05
C ASP A 61 12.36 -18.44 10.48
N GLY A 62 11.83 -17.93 11.60
CA GLY A 62 12.20 -16.64 12.18
C GLY A 62 11.45 -15.44 11.61
N GLY A 63 10.38 -15.65 10.84
CA GLY A 63 9.53 -14.59 10.32
C GLY A 63 8.31 -14.29 11.18
N LEU A 64 7.40 -13.48 10.66
CA LEU A 64 6.16 -13.04 11.34
C LEU A 64 4.91 -13.83 10.90
N GLY A 65 5.02 -14.68 9.88
CA GLY A 65 3.99 -15.65 9.51
C GLY A 65 2.74 -15.07 8.86
N MET A 66 2.74 -13.79 8.41
CA MET A 66 1.60 -13.22 7.71
C MET A 66 1.29 -13.99 6.42
N SER A 67 0.01 -14.10 6.05
CA SER A 67 -0.41 -14.81 4.83
C SER A 67 0.12 -14.11 3.59
N ALA A 68 0.09 -12.78 3.58
CA ALA A 68 0.61 -11.94 2.50
C ALA A 68 0.97 -10.54 3.02
N GLN A 69 1.69 -9.77 2.19
CA GLN A 69 1.94 -8.34 2.41
C GLN A 69 1.70 -7.54 1.14
N TRP A 70 1.34 -6.28 1.29
CA TRP A 70 1.23 -5.35 0.18
C TRP A 70 2.62 -5.05 -0.40
N ALA A 71 2.68 -4.91 -1.72
CA ALA A 71 3.90 -4.62 -2.47
C ALA A 71 3.76 -3.26 -3.17
N ASP A 72 3.92 -2.17 -2.41
CA ASP A 72 3.77 -0.80 -2.91
C ASP A 72 4.73 -0.49 -4.06
N ASP A 73 5.93 -1.05 -4.06
CA ASP A 73 6.88 -0.86 -5.15
C ASP A 73 6.35 -1.35 -6.50
N VAL A 74 5.49 -2.38 -6.52
CA VAL A 74 4.82 -2.83 -7.75
C VAL A 74 3.85 -1.76 -8.25
N HIS A 75 3.05 -1.18 -7.33
CA HIS A 75 2.18 -0.04 -7.65
C HIS A 75 3.00 1.14 -8.18
N HIS A 76 4.06 1.54 -7.47
CA HIS A 76 4.89 2.68 -7.84
C HIS A 76 5.47 2.52 -9.25
N ALA A 77 6.04 1.36 -9.55
CA ALA A 77 6.61 1.08 -10.87
C ALA A 77 5.55 1.07 -11.99
N LEU A 78 4.38 0.48 -11.74
CA LEU A 78 3.25 0.52 -12.67
C LEU A 78 2.74 1.94 -12.89
N HIS A 79 2.56 2.71 -11.81
CA HIS A 79 2.09 4.08 -11.86
C HIS A 79 3.01 4.96 -12.71
N VAL A 80 4.32 4.93 -12.42
CA VAL A 80 5.32 5.69 -13.18
C VAL A 80 5.37 5.27 -14.65
N ALA A 81 5.35 3.97 -14.92
CA ALA A 81 5.35 3.46 -16.29
C ALA A 81 4.12 3.90 -17.11
N LEU A 82 2.97 4.08 -16.48
CA LEU A 82 1.72 4.45 -17.14
C LEU A 82 1.50 5.95 -17.24
N THR A 83 1.84 6.70 -16.18
CA THR A 83 1.54 8.13 -16.07
C THR A 83 2.72 9.03 -16.37
N GLY A 84 3.95 8.55 -16.14
CA GLY A 84 5.16 9.38 -16.17
C GLY A 84 5.35 10.28 -14.95
N GLU A 85 4.49 10.18 -13.91
CA GLU A 85 4.66 10.93 -12.67
C GLU A 85 5.87 10.42 -11.88
N THR A 86 6.77 11.33 -11.49
CA THR A 86 8.04 11.01 -10.80
C THR A 86 8.30 11.89 -9.59
N GLN A 87 7.25 12.47 -8.98
CA GLN A 87 7.36 13.32 -7.80
C GLN A 87 7.33 12.48 -6.50
N GLY A 88 8.00 12.97 -5.47
CA GLY A 88 8.00 12.35 -4.15
C GLY A 88 8.55 10.93 -4.19
N TYR A 89 7.83 9.99 -3.62
CA TYR A 89 8.24 8.58 -3.55
C TYR A 89 8.27 7.86 -4.91
N TYR A 90 7.72 8.46 -5.98
CA TYR A 90 7.79 7.91 -7.34
C TYR A 90 9.14 8.14 -8.05
N ALA A 91 10.00 9.04 -7.53
CA ALA A 91 11.20 9.50 -8.24
C ALA A 91 12.13 8.37 -8.70
N ASP A 92 12.41 7.42 -7.81
CA ASP A 92 13.34 6.33 -8.10
C ASP A 92 12.78 5.33 -9.12
N PHE A 93 11.45 5.24 -9.24
CA PHE A 93 10.77 4.34 -10.17
C PHE A 93 10.77 4.81 -11.62
N ALA A 94 11.39 5.97 -11.91
CA ALA A 94 11.74 6.38 -13.26
C ALA A 94 12.86 5.53 -13.89
N ASP A 95 13.54 4.69 -13.09
CA ASP A 95 14.53 3.73 -13.58
C ASP A 95 13.86 2.76 -14.59
N PRO A 96 14.45 2.57 -15.79
CA PRO A 96 13.90 1.66 -16.80
C PRO A 96 13.74 0.22 -16.34
N GLU A 97 14.51 -0.22 -15.34
CA GLU A 97 14.44 -1.58 -14.79
C GLU A 97 13.40 -1.72 -13.68
N ALA A 98 12.85 -0.62 -13.16
CA ALA A 98 11.95 -0.64 -12.01
C ALA A 98 10.75 -1.59 -12.21
N LEU A 99 10.07 -1.50 -13.34
CA LEU A 99 8.93 -2.34 -13.63
C LEU A 99 9.29 -3.83 -13.74
N THR A 100 10.40 -4.14 -14.42
CA THR A 100 10.86 -5.53 -14.55
C THR A 100 11.28 -6.10 -13.19
N LYS A 101 12.01 -5.31 -12.41
CA LYS A 101 12.50 -5.72 -11.09
C LYS A 101 11.32 -5.97 -10.13
N THR A 102 10.37 -5.06 -10.04
CA THR A 102 9.21 -5.19 -9.15
C THR A 102 8.31 -6.36 -9.55
N LEU A 103 8.02 -6.54 -10.83
CA LEU A 103 7.19 -7.65 -11.31
C LEU A 103 7.83 -9.04 -11.13
N THR A 104 9.14 -9.10 -10.91
CA THR A 104 9.88 -10.38 -10.72
C THR A 104 10.33 -10.61 -9.29
N ARG A 105 10.45 -9.55 -8.47
CA ARG A 105 11.03 -9.61 -7.12
C ARG A 105 10.24 -8.89 -6.05
N ALA A 106 9.07 -8.37 -6.37
CA ALA A 106 8.16 -7.57 -5.54
C ALA A 106 8.73 -6.19 -5.18
N PHE A 107 10.00 -6.07 -4.81
CA PHE A 107 10.59 -4.81 -4.33
C PHE A 107 11.61 -4.24 -5.32
N PHE A 108 11.54 -2.93 -5.53
CA PHE A 108 12.56 -2.16 -6.23
C PHE A 108 13.71 -1.81 -5.29
N HIS A 109 13.37 -1.26 -4.11
CA HIS A 109 14.33 -1.05 -3.04
C HIS A 109 14.50 -2.37 -2.28
N ASP A 110 15.61 -3.05 -2.54
CA ASP A 110 15.98 -4.35 -1.99
C ASP A 110 17.37 -4.32 -1.35
N GLY A 111 17.67 -3.26 -0.61
CA GLY A 111 18.97 -2.86 -0.09
C GLY A 111 19.59 -1.73 -0.88
N SER A 112 18.90 -1.17 -1.86
CA SER A 112 19.36 -0.02 -2.65
C SER A 112 18.99 1.30 -1.98
N PHE A 113 19.69 2.39 -2.33
CA PHE A 113 19.41 3.71 -1.82
C PHE A 113 18.06 4.22 -2.31
N SER A 114 17.22 4.70 -1.40
CA SER A 114 15.97 5.40 -1.71
C SER A 114 16.17 6.90 -1.59
N THR A 115 15.91 7.64 -2.66
CA THR A 115 16.04 9.11 -2.64
C THR A 115 14.98 9.76 -1.78
N PHE A 116 13.79 9.16 -1.71
CA PHE A 116 12.69 9.62 -0.88
C PHE A 116 12.99 9.48 0.62
N ARG A 117 13.61 8.35 1.03
CA ARG A 117 13.95 8.09 2.43
C ARG A 117 15.30 8.65 2.85
N GLY A 118 16.20 8.88 1.88
CA GLY A 118 17.55 9.37 2.12
C GLY A 118 18.53 8.32 2.67
N GLU A 119 18.18 7.02 2.55
CA GLU A 119 18.97 5.90 3.06
C GLU A 119 18.80 4.63 2.22
N GLU A 120 19.63 3.60 2.47
CA GLU A 120 19.43 2.25 1.91
C GLU A 120 18.18 1.64 2.50
N TRP A 121 17.34 1.01 1.65
CA TRP A 121 16.03 0.52 2.03
C TRP A 121 15.73 -0.86 1.51
N GLY A 122 15.00 -1.62 2.34
CA GLY A 122 14.52 -2.95 1.98
C GLY A 122 15.57 -4.04 2.05
N ALA A 123 15.15 -5.23 1.66
CA ALA A 123 15.98 -6.41 1.55
C ALA A 123 15.59 -7.23 0.31
N PRO A 124 16.53 -7.97 -0.29
CA PRO A 124 16.23 -8.78 -1.47
C PRO A 124 15.30 -9.94 -1.13
N VAL A 125 14.32 -10.19 -1.98
CA VAL A 125 13.45 -11.36 -1.91
C VAL A 125 14.06 -12.49 -2.71
N ASP A 126 14.24 -13.65 -2.08
CA ASP A 126 14.61 -14.90 -2.78
C ASP A 126 13.33 -15.61 -3.28
N PRO A 127 13.06 -15.62 -4.58
CA PRO A 127 11.87 -16.26 -5.14
C PRO A 127 11.87 -17.79 -5.03
N ALA A 128 13.00 -18.41 -4.66
CA ALA A 128 13.06 -19.83 -4.38
C ALA A 128 12.47 -20.20 -3.01
N THR A 129 12.46 -19.24 -2.07
CA THR A 129 11.98 -19.44 -0.70
C THR A 129 10.65 -18.74 -0.42
N VAL A 130 10.42 -17.58 -1.05
CA VAL A 130 9.21 -16.79 -0.88
C VAL A 130 8.42 -16.76 -2.19
N SER A 131 7.27 -17.41 -2.20
CA SER A 131 6.41 -17.46 -3.39
C SER A 131 5.75 -16.10 -3.68
N GLY A 132 5.62 -15.76 -4.97
CA GLY A 132 5.03 -14.50 -5.42
C GLY A 132 3.62 -14.24 -4.88
N HIS A 133 2.80 -15.27 -4.66
CA HIS A 133 1.45 -15.10 -4.12
C HIS A 133 1.42 -14.53 -2.68
N ARG A 134 2.56 -14.47 -2.00
CA ARG A 134 2.71 -13.80 -0.69
C ARG A 134 2.73 -12.27 -0.80
N PHE A 135 2.85 -11.74 -2.00
CA PHE A 135 2.82 -10.29 -2.26
C PHE A 135 1.51 -9.90 -2.94
N VAL A 136 0.88 -8.85 -2.44
CA VAL A 136 -0.36 -8.30 -3.00
C VAL A 136 0.01 -7.15 -3.95
N ALA A 137 -0.31 -7.32 -5.23
CA ALA A 137 -0.06 -6.32 -6.27
C ALA A 137 -1.36 -5.62 -6.70
N TYR A 138 -1.26 -4.35 -7.01
CA TYR A 138 -2.39 -3.50 -7.38
C TYR A 138 -1.95 -2.32 -8.23
N LEU A 139 -2.89 -1.73 -8.93
CA LEU A 139 -2.69 -0.49 -9.69
C LEU A 139 -3.05 0.75 -8.87
N GLN A 140 -4.04 0.64 -7.99
CA GLN A 140 -4.51 1.70 -7.10
C GLN A 140 -4.96 1.10 -5.76
N THR A 141 -4.94 1.92 -4.71
CA THR A 141 -5.63 1.66 -3.44
C THR A 141 -6.30 2.93 -2.94
N HIS A 142 -7.00 2.83 -1.81
CA HIS A 142 -7.59 3.98 -1.13
C HIS A 142 -6.53 5.03 -0.74
N ASP A 143 -5.30 4.58 -0.42
CA ASP A 143 -4.20 5.47 -0.01
C ASP A 143 -3.69 6.31 -1.18
N GLN A 144 -3.26 5.68 -2.27
CA GLN A 144 -2.71 6.44 -3.40
C GLN A 144 -3.76 7.37 -4.02
N VAL A 145 -5.01 6.93 -4.12
CA VAL A 145 -6.10 7.78 -4.64
C VAL A 145 -6.49 8.84 -3.61
N GLY A 146 -6.67 8.46 -2.35
CA GLY A 146 -7.06 9.38 -1.27
C GLY A 146 -6.01 10.42 -0.91
N ASN A 147 -4.73 10.12 -1.17
CA ASN A 147 -3.62 11.05 -0.98
C ASN A 147 -3.39 12.00 -2.17
N ARG A 148 -4.21 11.94 -3.22
CA ARG A 148 -4.27 12.99 -4.25
C ARG A 148 -5.16 14.14 -3.79
N ALA A 149 -4.80 15.37 -4.18
CA ALA A 149 -5.52 16.58 -3.71
C ALA A 149 -7.04 16.52 -3.97
N THR A 150 -7.44 15.99 -5.12
CA THR A 150 -8.85 15.87 -5.54
C THR A 150 -9.38 14.44 -5.52
N GLY A 151 -8.58 13.47 -5.04
CA GLY A 151 -8.95 12.06 -5.03
C GLY A 151 -9.14 11.46 -6.42
N ASP A 152 -8.44 11.99 -7.41
CA ASP A 152 -8.55 11.56 -8.80
C ASP A 152 -7.91 10.17 -9.00
N ARG A 153 -8.66 9.31 -9.70
CA ARG A 153 -8.20 7.96 -10.04
C ARG A 153 -7.22 8.00 -11.21
N ILE A 154 -6.38 6.98 -11.33
CA ILE A 154 -5.38 6.89 -12.41
C ILE A 154 -5.98 7.08 -13.80
N GLY A 155 -7.24 6.65 -14.01
CA GLY A 155 -7.98 6.85 -15.25
C GLY A 155 -8.20 8.30 -15.67
N ALA A 156 -7.99 9.28 -14.77
CA ALA A 156 -7.99 10.70 -15.11
C ALA A 156 -6.71 11.12 -15.85
N SER A 157 -5.61 10.39 -15.68
CA SER A 157 -4.28 10.73 -16.22
C SER A 157 -3.86 9.85 -17.40
N ILE A 158 -4.51 8.70 -17.61
CA ILE A 158 -4.14 7.73 -18.63
C ILE A 158 -5.33 7.33 -19.52
N THR A 159 -5.04 6.78 -20.69
CA THR A 159 -6.08 6.26 -21.58
C THR A 159 -6.65 4.93 -21.07
N PRO A 160 -7.88 4.54 -21.47
CA PRO A 160 -8.44 3.22 -21.14
C PRO A 160 -7.55 2.04 -21.60
N GLY A 161 -6.83 2.20 -22.71
CA GLY A 161 -5.87 1.19 -23.19
C GLY A 161 -4.67 1.03 -22.26
N GLN A 162 -4.13 2.12 -21.73
CA GLN A 162 -3.05 2.08 -20.75
C GLN A 162 -3.54 1.48 -19.43
N GLN A 163 -4.76 1.84 -18.98
CA GLN A 163 -5.35 1.25 -17.78
C GLN A 163 -5.53 -0.26 -17.93
N ALA A 164 -6.03 -0.73 -19.09
CA ALA A 164 -6.14 -2.16 -19.38
C ALA A 164 -4.78 -2.87 -19.41
N ALA A 165 -3.75 -2.23 -19.96
CA ALA A 165 -2.38 -2.77 -19.96
C ALA A 165 -1.82 -2.88 -18.53
N GLY A 166 -2.00 -1.86 -17.69
CA GLY A 166 -1.62 -1.89 -16.28
C GLY A 166 -2.34 -3.00 -15.52
N ALA A 167 -3.66 -3.11 -15.71
CA ALA A 167 -4.46 -4.18 -15.13
C ALA A 167 -3.95 -5.57 -15.54
N ALA A 168 -3.64 -5.78 -16.83
CA ALA A 168 -3.11 -7.04 -17.31
C ALA A 168 -1.77 -7.40 -16.65
N LEU A 169 -0.90 -6.41 -16.41
CA LEU A 169 0.41 -6.65 -15.81
C LEU A 169 0.29 -7.18 -14.36
N TYR A 170 -0.54 -6.60 -13.51
CA TYR A 170 -0.65 -7.09 -12.13
C TYR A 170 -1.61 -8.29 -11.99
N LEU A 171 -2.71 -8.34 -12.77
CA LEU A 171 -3.66 -9.45 -12.70
C LEU A 171 -3.10 -10.76 -13.21
N LEU A 172 -2.14 -10.73 -14.16
CA LEU A 172 -1.51 -11.90 -14.77
C LEU A 172 -0.10 -12.17 -14.22
N SER A 173 0.33 -11.41 -13.21
CA SER A 173 1.63 -11.61 -12.55
C SER A 173 1.61 -12.86 -11.65
N ALA A 174 2.76 -13.16 -11.04
CA ALA A 174 2.87 -14.21 -10.02
C ALA A 174 2.32 -13.79 -8.63
N PHE A 175 1.89 -12.56 -8.49
CA PHE A 175 1.41 -11.98 -7.24
C PHE A 175 -0.08 -12.20 -7.03
N THR A 176 -0.54 -12.06 -5.79
CA THR A 176 -1.98 -12.01 -5.49
C THR A 176 -2.52 -10.65 -5.91
N PRO A 177 -3.42 -10.57 -6.88
CA PRO A 177 -3.93 -9.29 -7.34
C PRO A 177 -4.99 -8.73 -6.38
N MET A 178 -4.96 -7.41 -6.18
CA MET A 178 -6.01 -6.66 -5.50
C MET A 178 -6.56 -5.59 -6.45
N VAL A 179 -7.87 -5.57 -6.64
CA VAL A 179 -8.57 -4.59 -7.47
C VAL A 179 -9.21 -3.56 -6.56
N PHE A 180 -8.89 -2.28 -6.76
CA PHE A 180 -9.55 -1.21 -6.02
C PHE A 180 -10.96 -0.98 -6.57
N MET A 181 -11.93 -0.80 -5.67
CA MET A 181 -13.33 -0.62 -6.02
C MET A 181 -13.52 0.41 -7.15
N GLY A 182 -14.21 0.02 -8.19
CA GLY A 182 -14.47 0.85 -9.37
C GLY A 182 -13.49 0.64 -10.53
N GLU A 183 -12.34 0.00 -10.32
CA GLU A 183 -11.43 -0.33 -11.43
C GLU A 183 -12.05 -1.30 -12.43
N GLU A 184 -12.93 -2.19 -11.96
CA GLU A 184 -13.59 -3.22 -12.75
C GLU A 184 -14.41 -2.65 -13.93
N TRP A 185 -14.85 -1.40 -13.82
CA TRP A 185 -15.58 -0.70 -14.90
C TRP A 185 -14.97 0.65 -15.26
N GLY A 186 -13.77 0.97 -14.75
CA GLY A 186 -13.08 2.22 -15.04
C GLY A 186 -13.80 3.44 -14.45
N ALA A 187 -14.21 3.38 -13.19
CA ALA A 187 -14.90 4.47 -12.50
C ALA A 187 -14.13 5.78 -12.62
N SER A 188 -14.85 6.86 -12.90
CA SER A 188 -14.33 8.24 -12.90
C SER A 188 -14.67 9.00 -11.63
N THR A 189 -15.53 8.44 -10.77
CA THR A 189 -15.86 9.03 -9.46
C THR A 189 -14.59 9.15 -8.63
N PRO A 190 -14.25 10.32 -8.09
CA PRO A 190 -13.08 10.48 -7.25
C PRO A 190 -13.21 9.66 -5.96
N TRP A 191 -12.10 9.38 -5.30
CA TRP A 191 -12.07 8.82 -3.97
C TRP A 191 -11.31 9.78 -3.07
N GLN A 192 -12.06 10.71 -2.47
CA GLN A 192 -11.49 11.76 -1.63
C GLN A 192 -11.35 11.28 -0.19
N TYR A 193 -10.32 11.76 0.48
CA TYR A 193 -10.20 11.59 1.92
C TYR A 193 -11.30 12.40 2.62
N PHE A 194 -12.10 11.74 3.46
CA PHE A 194 -13.16 12.38 4.23
C PHE A 194 -13.20 11.86 5.67
N THR A 195 -13.71 12.69 6.57
CA THR A 195 -13.79 12.42 8.00
C THR A 195 -15.13 12.89 8.57
N ASP A 196 -15.52 12.37 9.73
CA ASP A 196 -16.73 12.76 10.46
C ASP A 196 -16.39 12.87 11.96
N PHE A 197 -15.47 13.76 12.30
CA PHE A 197 -15.14 14.03 13.68
C PHE A 197 -16.22 14.88 14.34
N ARG A 198 -16.80 14.38 15.45
CA ARG A 198 -17.79 15.12 16.24
C ARG A 198 -17.19 16.24 17.07
N ASP A 199 -15.91 16.13 17.42
CA ASP A 199 -15.17 17.18 18.07
C ASP A 199 -14.82 18.28 17.06
N PRO A 200 -15.34 19.54 17.25
CA PRO A 200 -15.11 20.63 16.32
C PRO A 200 -13.63 21.07 16.24
N GLU A 201 -12.84 20.85 17.30
CA GLU A 201 -11.42 21.21 17.29
C GLU A 201 -10.64 20.20 16.47
N MET A 202 -10.94 18.90 16.62
CA MET A 202 -10.35 17.85 15.82
C MET A 202 -10.72 18.01 14.34
N GLY A 203 -12.00 18.25 14.03
CA GLY A 203 -12.45 18.46 12.66
C GLY A 203 -11.73 19.63 11.98
N ARG A 204 -11.56 20.77 12.67
CA ARG A 204 -10.78 21.90 12.16
C ARG A 204 -9.31 21.53 11.94
N ALA A 205 -8.68 20.86 12.91
CA ALA A 205 -7.28 20.49 12.81
C ALA A 205 -7.02 19.58 11.59
N VAL A 206 -7.92 18.63 11.32
CA VAL A 206 -7.83 17.77 10.14
C VAL A 206 -8.00 18.57 8.84
N SER A 207 -9.00 19.47 8.77
CA SER A 207 -9.21 20.31 7.59
C SER A 207 -8.05 21.25 7.30
N GLU A 208 -7.50 21.88 8.34
CA GLU A 208 -6.34 22.76 8.24
C GLU A 208 -5.06 21.99 7.87
N GLY A 209 -4.84 20.83 8.49
CA GLY A 209 -3.71 19.95 8.20
C GLY A 209 -3.70 19.50 6.74
N ARG A 210 -4.85 19.05 6.23
CA ARG A 210 -4.99 18.64 4.82
C ARG A 210 -4.66 19.77 3.85
N ARG A 211 -5.17 20.97 4.11
CA ARG A 211 -4.88 22.15 3.26
C ARG A 211 -3.42 22.56 3.32
N ALA A 212 -2.79 22.49 4.50
CA ALA A 212 -1.39 22.82 4.67
C ALA A 212 -0.48 21.85 3.92
N GLU A 213 -0.74 20.55 4.02
CA GLU A 213 -0.04 19.50 3.30
C GLU A 213 -0.02 19.76 1.79
N PHE A 214 -1.18 20.03 1.19
CA PHE A 214 -1.26 20.27 -0.25
C PHE A 214 -0.77 21.65 -0.69
N ALA A 215 -0.78 22.64 0.21
CA ALA A 215 -0.20 23.96 -0.09
C ALA A 215 1.32 23.88 -0.29
N GLU A 216 2.02 22.99 0.41
CA GLU A 216 3.44 22.73 0.19
C GLU A 216 3.73 22.16 -1.21
N HIS A 217 2.75 21.52 -1.83
CA HIS A 217 2.80 20.99 -3.19
C HIS A 217 2.21 21.93 -4.26
N GLY A 218 1.89 23.17 -3.90
CA GLY A 218 1.46 24.22 -4.84
C GLY A 218 -0.03 24.29 -5.10
N TRP A 219 -0.87 23.55 -4.35
CA TRP A 219 -2.33 23.65 -4.41
C TRP A 219 -2.85 24.83 -3.60
N THR A 220 -3.88 25.50 -4.10
CA THR A 220 -4.57 26.53 -3.31
C THR A 220 -5.63 25.90 -2.40
N SER A 221 -5.90 26.54 -1.26
CA SER A 221 -6.84 26.00 -0.27
C SER A 221 -8.27 25.81 -0.79
N GLY A 222 -8.65 26.48 -1.87
CA GLY A 222 -9.96 26.31 -2.52
C GLY A 222 -10.04 25.15 -3.49
N GLU A 223 -8.91 24.57 -3.87
CA GLU A 223 -8.83 23.43 -4.78
C GLU A 223 -8.81 22.08 -4.04
N VAL A 224 -8.49 22.10 -2.75
CA VAL A 224 -8.47 20.89 -1.92
C VAL A 224 -9.80 20.76 -1.18
N PRO A 225 -10.59 19.70 -1.43
CA PRO A 225 -11.85 19.49 -0.73
C PRO A 225 -11.66 19.41 0.77
N ASP A 226 -12.62 19.95 1.53
CA ASP A 226 -12.59 19.86 3.00
C ASP A 226 -13.02 18.44 3.44
N PRO A 227 -12.16 17.66 4.10
CA PRO A 227 -12.50 16.30 4.52
C PRO A 227 -13.68 16.22 5.50
N GLN A 228 -14.01 17.29 6.23
CA GLN A 228 -15.14 17.34 7.16
C GLN A 228 -16.45 17.78 6.50
N ASP A 229 -16.44 18.20 5.23
CA ASP A 229 -17.64 18.58 4.51
C ASP A 229 -18.34 17.33 3.94
N GLU A 230 -19.66 17.21 4.18
CA GLU A 230 -20.45 16.08 3.66
C GLU A 230 -20.36 15.97 2.13
N SER A 231 -20.22 17.10 1.42
CA SER A 231 -20.09 17.09 -0.03
C SER A 231 -18.83 16.38 -0.52
N THR A 232 -17.76 16.35 0.28
CA THR A 232 -16.53 15.60 -0.04
C THR A 232 -16.79 14.09 -0.01
N ARG A 233 -17.51 13.60 0.99
CA ARG A 233 -17.95 12.20 1.07
C ARG A 233 -18.90 11.88 -0.10
N ASP A 234 -19.91 12.72 -0.29
CA ASP A 234 -20.97 12.48 -1.29
C ASP A 234 -20.44 12.48 -2.73
N ALA A 235 -19.35 13.22 -2.99
CA ALA A 235 -18.65 13.20 -4.28
C ALA A 235 -17.86 11.90 -4.52
N SER A 236 -17.60 11.12 -3.47
CA SER A 236 -16.77 9.91 -3.50
C SER A 236 -17.58 8.60 -3.54
N VAL A 237 -18.91 8.65 -3.49
CA VAL A 237 -19.81 7.49 -3.43
C VAL A 237 -20.82 7.46 -4.56
#